data_63dde32156ed276f8f9b790dc60d0fe9
#
_entry.id   63dde32156ed276f8f9b790dc60d0fe9
#
_cell.length_a   1.000
_cell.length_b   1.000
_cell.length_c   1.000
_cell.angle_alpha   90.00
_cell.angle_beta   90.00
_cell.angle_gamma   90.00
#
_symmetry.space_group_name_H-M   'P 1'
#
loop_
_entity.id
_entity.type
_entity.pdbx_description
1 polymer ?
#
loop_
_entity_poly.entity_id
_entity_poly.type
_entity_poly.pdbx_seq_one_letter_code
_entity_poly.pdbx_strand_id
1 'polypeptide(L)'
;FYSVNRVVDAVPLRVRKKHELGPLDAFDSGLSNSVNFHSFFLWFREREDLENELYRELGKKFHGDMQLVAVRSAIRNLLPGYDKLRVKRDPLSFVVVRNGKTINFSRLSDGEKSYIALVGDIARRIAMANPQSAYPLEMPAIVIIDEIELHLLPKWQVGLVERLKETFPQVQFFLTTQSKHIVTSLKKSKGDTLVALDREVE
;
A
#
# COMPACT_ATOMS: atom_id res chain seq x y z
N PHE A 1 -6.65 -7.61 -7.73
CA PHE A 1 -7.85 -6.81 -7.90
C PHE A 1 -8.29 -6.18 -6.59
N TYR A 2 -8.62 -4.90 -6.61
CA TYR A 2 -9.11 -4.12 -5.47
C TYR A 2 -10.46 -3.51 -5.84
N SER A 3 -11.53 -4.00 -5.21
CA SER A 3 -12.89 -3.49 -5.44
C SER A 3 -13.21 -2.27 -4.56
N VAL A 4 -14.41 -1.74 -4.70
CA VAL A 4 -14.95 -0.66 -3.85
C VAL A 4 -15.05 -1.05 -2.36
N ASN A 5 -15.12 -2.33 -2.03
CA ASN A 5 -15.27 -2.84 -0.65
C ASN A 5 -13.91 -2.88 0.08
N ARG A 6 -13.23 -1.72 0.18
CA ARG A 6 -11.92 -1.58 0.83
C ARG A 6 -12.04 -1.04 2.26
N VAL A 7 -12.78 -1.72 3.10
CA VAL A 7 -12.93 -1.35 4.52
C VAL A 7 -11.70 -1.84 5.29
N VAL A 8 -11.12 -0.97 6.10
CA VAL A 8 -10.02 -1.31 7.00
C VAL A 8 -10.59 -1.68 8.36
N ASP A 9 -10.49 -2.96 8.69
CA ASP A 9 -10.86 -3.47 10.01
C ASP A 9 -9.91 -2.95 11.11
N ALA A 10 -10.33 -3.09 12.36
CA ALA A 10 -9.52 -2.70 13.51
C ALA A 10 -8.19 -3.47 13.56
N VAL A 11 -7.13 -2.78 13.99
CA VAL A 11 -5.81 -3.41 14.20
C VAL A 11 -5.95 -4.51 15.25
N PRO A 12 -5.51 -5.76 14.96
CA PRO A 12 -5.63 -6.86 15.91
C PRO A 12 -4.73 -6.62 17.12
N LEU A 13 -5.31 -6.62 18.31
CA LEU A 13 -4.58 -6.44 19.57
C LEU A 13 -3.92 -7.73 20.08
N ARG A 14 -4.29 -8.90 19.53
CA ARG A 14 -3.75 -10.20 19.92
C ARG A 14 -3.45 -11.05 18.69
N VAL A 15 -2.23 -11.54 18.59
CA VAL A 15 -1.79 -12.46 17.52
C VAL A 15 -1.61 -13.84 18.14
N ARG A 16 -2.40 -14.82 17.69
CA ARG A 16 -2.40 -16.18 18.26
C ARG A 16 -1.58 -17.21 17.49
N LYS A 17 -1.18 -16.95 16.25
CA LYS A 17 -0.40 -17.88 15.43
C LYS A 17 0.66 -17.14 14.61
N LYS A 18 1.85 -17.73 14.54
CA LYS A 18 2.89 -17.37 13.59
C LYS A 18 2.49 -17.98 12.24
N HIS A 19 2.42 -17.18 11.20
CA HIS A 19 2.14 -17.63 9.84
C HIS A 19 3.41 -17.40 9.02
N GLU A 20 4.04 -18.45 8.53
CA GLU A 20 5.16 -18.31 7.60
C GLU A 20 4.60 -17.92 6.23
N LEU A 21 4.77 -16.66 5.86
CA LEU A 21 4.31 -16.12 4.58
C LEU A 21 5.41 -16.28 3.52
N GLY A 22 5.10 -17.07 2.50
CA GLY A 22 5.98 -17.29 1.34
C GLY A 22 5.62 -16.41 0.12
N PRO A 23 6.40 -16.50 -0.98
CA PRO A 23 6.13 -15.71 -2.19
C PRO A 23 4.75 -15.96 -2.81
N LEU A 24 4.20 -17.17 -2.69
CA LEU A 24 2.88 -17.51 -3.22
C LEU A 24 1.73 -16.84 -2.45
N ASP A 25 1.93 -16.52 -1.16
CA ASP A 25 0.94 -15.77 -0.37
C ASP A 25 0.73 -14.33 -0.88
N ALA A 26 1.64 -13.85 -1.74
CA ALA A 26 1.45 -12.59 -2.47
C ALA A 26 0.19 -12.59 -3.33
N PHE A 27 -0.23 -13.76 -3.81
CA PHE A 27 -1.42 -13.93 -4.66
C PHE A 27 -2.65 -14.37 -3.87
N ASP A 28 -2.47 -14.68 -2.58
CA ASP A 28 -3.57 -15.12 -1.72
C ASP A 28 -4.66 -14.04 -1.66
N SER A 29 -5.90 -14.46 -1.87
CA SER A 29 -7.05 -13.54 -1.97
C SER A 29 -6.89 -12.43 -3.04
N GLY A 30 -5.99 -12.58 -4.01
CA GLY A 30 -5.70 -11.57 -5.05
C GLY A 30 -6.89 -11.24 -5.97
N LEU A 31 -7.88 -12.14 -6.03
CA LEU A 31 -9.14 -11.94 -6.75
C LEU A 31 -10.33 -11.75 -5.80
N SER A 32 -10.12 -11.80 -4.49
CA SER A 32 -11.15 -11.51 -3.51
C SER A 32 -11.22 -10.00 -3.24
N ASN A 33 -12.42 -9.50 -3.20
CA ASN A 33 -12.78 -8.07 -3.23
C ASN A 33 -12.32 -7.21 -2.04
N SER A 34 -11.37 -7.63 -1.18
CA SER A 34 -11.02 -6.86 0.01
C SER A 34 -9.52 -6.77 0.26
N VAL A 35 -9.07 -5.59 0.71
CA VAL A 35 -7.76 -5.45 1.34
C VAL A 35 -7.83 -6.10 2.71
N ASN A 36 -7.14 -7.24 2.88
CA ASN A 36 -7.05 -7.87 4.19
C ASN A 36 -6.03 -7.11 5.07
N PHE A 37 -6.50 -6.05 5.71
CA PHE A 37 -5.65 -5.21 6.56
C PHE A 37 -5.07 -5.99 7.75
N HIS A 38 -5.80 -6.98 8.25
CA HIS A 38 -5.30 -7.85 9.32
C HIS A 38 -4.05 -8.62 8.88
N SER A 39 -4.09 -9.25 7.71
CA SER A 39 -2.93 -9.95 7.14
C SER A 39 -1.77 -9.01 6.83
N PHE A 40 -2.07 -7.80 6.32
CA PHE A 40 -1.06 -6.75 6.12
C PHE A 40 -0.37 -6.37 7.44
N PHE A 41 -1.14 -6.14 8.50
CA PHE A 41 -0.60 -5.79 9.81
C PHE A 41 0.27 -6.91 10.40
N LEU A 42 -0.18 -8.17 10.32
CA LEU A 42 0.57 -9.32 10.82
C LEU A 42 1.90 -9.46 10.10
N TRP A 43 1.86 -9.45 8.77
CA TRP A 43 3.05 -9.51 7.94
C TRP A 43 4.03 -8.38 8.26
N PHE A 44 3.54 -7.15 8.33
CA PHE A 44 4.38 -5.98 8.63
C PHE A 44 5.06 -6.11 9.99
N ARG A 45 4.32 -6.56 11.00
CA ARG A 45 4.83 -6.78 12.34
C ARG A 45 5.92 -7.85 12.37
N GLU A 46 5.68 -9.00 11.75
CA GLU A 46 6.65 -10.11 11.72
C GLU A 46 7.93 -9.69 11.00
N ARG A 47 7.80 -9.01 9.87
CA ARG A 47 8.97 -8.48 9.15
C ARG A 47 9.74 -7.44 9.96
N GLU A 48 9.04 -6.56 10.67
CA GLU A 48 9.68 -5.53 11.51
C GLU A 48 10.33 -6.15 12.76
N ASP A 49 9.79 -7.24 13.30
CA ASP A 49 10.43 -7.99 14.37
C ASP A 49 11.76 -8.61 13.89
N LEU A 50 11.76 -9.24 12.70
CA LEU A 50 12.96 -9.76 12.05
C LEU A 50 13.96 -8.63 11.70
N GLU A 51 13.50 -7.51 11.15
CA GLU A 51 14.33 -6.34 10.86
C GLU A 51 15.06 -5.86 12.13
N ASN A 52 14.35 -5.78 13.26
CA ASN A 52 14.90 -5.37 14.54
C ASN A 52 15.92 -6.38 15.11
N GLU A 53 15.69 -7.68 14.91
CA GLU A 53 16.61 -8.74 15.31
C GLU A 53 17.92 -8.64 14.53
N LEU A 54 17.84 -8.60 13.20
CA LEU A 54 18.99 -8.46 12.31
C LEU A 54 19.76 -7.15 12.55
N TYR A 55 19.06 -6.08 12.88
CA TYR A 55 19.71 -4.81 13.22
C TYR A 55 20.53 -4.91 14.52
N ARG A 56 20.06 -5.67 15.52
CA ARG A 56 20.82 -5.91 16.77
C ARG A 56 22.06 -6.77 16.54
N GLU A 57 21.95 -7.78 15.64
CA GLU A 57 23.06 -8.70 15.34
C GLU A 57 24.12 -8.06 14.45
N LEU A 58 23.72 -7.38 13.37
CA LEU A 58 24.59 -6.89 12.32
C LEU A 58 24.94 -5.40 12.46
N GLY A 59 24.19 -4.66 13.27
CA GLY A 59 24.39 -3.23 13.49
C GLY A 59 24.32 -2.42 12.19
N LYS A 60 25.30 -1.53 11.99
CA LYS A 60 25.36 -0.64 10.80
C LYS A 60 25.58 -1.38 9.47
N LYS A 61 25.91 -2.66 9.49
CA LYS A 61 26.07 -3.48 8.28
C LYS A 61 24.71 -3.91 7.69
N PHE A 62 23.65 -3.82 8.48
CA PHE A 62 22.31 -4.15 8.06
C PHE A 62 21.62 -2.90 7.44
N HIS A 63 21.15 -3.02 6.22
CA HIS A 63 20.56 -1.92 5.46
C HIS A 63 19.02 -1.89 5.51
N GLY A 64 18.43 -2.65 6.42
CA GLY A 64 16.98 -2.76 6.56
C GLY A 64 16.37 -3.90 5.74
N ASP A 65 15.15 -4.24 6.06
CA ASP A 65 14.37 -5.24 5.33
C ASP A 65 13.83 -4.62 4.03
N MET A 66 14.24 -5.14 2.86
CA MET A 66 13.91 -4.57 1.56
C MET A 66 12.40 -4.56 1.29
N GLN A 67 11.66 -5.53 1.82
CA GLN A 67 10.20 -5.55 1.67
C GLN A 67 9.53 -4.46 2.52
N LEU A 68 10.00 -4.23 3.74
CA LEU A 68 9.54 -3.11 4.58
C LEU A 68 9.95 -1.76 3.99
N VAL A 69 11.16 -1.65 3.45
CA VAL A 69 11.64 -0.45 2.75
C VAL A 69 10.72 -0.13 1.58
N ALA A 70 10.33 -1.13 0.78
CA ALA A 70 9.41 -0.97 -0.33
C ALA A 70 8.04 -0.43 0.13
N VAL A 71 7.42 -1.05 1.13
CA VAL A 71 6.13 -0.59 1.67
C VAL A 71 6.21 0.83 2.24
N ARG A 72 7.22 1.12 3.05
CA ARG A 72 7.44 2.46 3.63
C ARG A 72 7.66 3.52 2.55
N SER A 73 8.41 3.18 1.50
CA SER A 73 8.68 4.08 0.37
C SER A 73 7.43 4.33 -0.46
N ALA A 74 6.64 3.30 -0.78
CA ALA A 74 5.39 3.46 -1.50
C ALA A 74 4.41 4.38 -0.76
N ILE A 75 4.26 4.20 0.56
CA ILE A 75 3.40 5.07 1.38
C ILE A 75 3.89 6.52 1.34
N ARG A 76 5.19 6.75 1.51
CA ARG A 76 5.78 8.10 1.46
C ARG A 76 5.58 8.79 0.11
N ASN A 77 5.74 8.06 -0.99
CA ASN A 77 5.60 8.59 -2.34
C ASN A 77 4.16 8.94 -2.69
N LEU A 78 3.21 8.09 -2.29
CA LEU A 78 1.80 8.24 -2.63
C LEU A 78 1.02 9.12 -1.65
N LEU A 79 1.51 9.26 -0.41
CA LEU A 79 0.91 10.08 0.65
C LEU A 79 1.90 11.15 1.13
N PRO A 80 2.05 12.26 0.41
CA PRO A 80 2.96 13.34 0.84
C PRO A 80 2.68 13.78 2.28
N GLY A 81 3.74 13.84 3.08
CA GLY A 81 3.67 14.16 4.51
C GLY A 81 3.54 12.95 5.44
N TYR A 82 3.38 11.74 4.89
CA TYR A 82 3.40 10.51 5.67
C TYR A 82 4.75 9.80 5.55
N ASP A 83 5.24 9.28 6.66
CA ASP A 83 6.53 8.58 6.74
C ASP A 83 6.55 7.59 7.92
N LYS A 84 7.60 6.77 7.99
CA LYS A 84 7.93 5.92 9.14
C LYS A 84 6.76 5.10 9.68
N LEU A 85 6.07 4.38 8.79
CA LEU A 85 5.11 3.38 9.22
C LEU A 85 5.82 2.32 10.05
N ARG A 86 5.31 2.05 11.27
CA ARG A 86 5.91 1.10 12.21
C ARG A 86 4.89 0.55 13.20
N VAL A 87 5.24 -0.56 13.84
CA VAL A 87 4.47 -1.12 14.95
C VAL A 87 5.08 -0.68 16.29
N LYS A 88 4.29 -0.01 17.12
CA LYS A 88 4.60 0.21 18.54
C LYS A 88 4.20 -1.04 19.30
N ARG A 89 5.10 -1.55 20.19
CA ARG A 89 4.88 -2.81 20.92
C ARG A 89 4.12 -2.63 22.23
N ASP A 90 4.24 -1.47 22.86
CA ASP A 90 3.59 -1.18 24.14
C ASP A 90 2.94 0.23 24.13
N PRO A 91 1.61 0.33 24.19
CA PRO A 91 0.64 -0.72 23.80
C PRO A 91 0.77 -1.07 22.33
N LEU A 92 0.41 -2.31 21.97
CA LEU A 92 0.46 -2.77 20.59
C LEU A 92 -0.42 -1.88 19.71
N SER A 93 0.19 -1.21 18.73
CA SER A 93 -0.50 -0.29 17.83
C SER A 93 0.32 -0.04 16.57
N PHE A 94 -0.39 0.24 15.49
CA PHE A 94 0.23 0.72 14.27
C PHE A 94 0.35 2.24 14.33
N VAL A 95 1.52 2.79 14.04
CA VAL A 95 1.77 4.23 14.07
C VAL A 95 2.44 4.68 12.78
N VAL A 96 2.15 5.91 12.40
CA VAL A 96 2.74 6.58 11.24
C VAL A 96 3.19 7.98 11.63
N VAL A 97 4.23 8.49 11.04
CA VAL A 97 4.59 9.90 11.17
C VAL A 97 3.84 10.70 10.10
N ARG A 98 3.13 11.75 10.52
CA ARG A 98 2.49 12.72 9.63
C ARG A 98 2.97 14.12 9.98
N ASN A 99 3.62 14.79 9.03
CA ASN A 99 4.19 16.12 9.22
C ASN A 99 5.05 16.21 10.50
N GLY A 100 5.94 15.24 10.69
CA GLY A 100 6.84 15.17 11.85
C GLY A 100 6.22 14.68 13.17
N LYS A 101 4.90 14.45 13.23
CA LYS A 101 4.20 13.98 14.44
C LYS A 101 3.83 12.51 14.31
N THR A 102 4.14 11.70 15.32
CA THR A 102 3.70 10.30 15.40
C THR A 102 2.21 10.24 15.74
N ILE A 103 1.45 9.57 14.90
CA ILE A 103 0.00 9.40 15.03
C ILE A 103 -0.32 7.92 15.08
N ASN A 104 -1.19 7.51 16.00
CA ASN A 104 -1.74 6.16 15.99
C ASN A 104 -2.67 5.98 14.79
N PHE A 105 -2.52 4.86 14.08
CA PHE A 105 -3.29 4.53 12.89
C PHE A 105 -4.81 4.57 13.13
N SER A 106 -5.26 4.19 14.32
CA SER A 106 -6.68 4.24 14.70
C SER A 106 -7.26 5.66 14.69
N ARG A 107 -6.41 6.69 14.83
CA ARG A 107 -6.81 8.11 14.84
C ARG A 107 -6.81 8.75 13.44
N LEU A 108 -6.43 8.03 12.42
CA LEU A 108 -6.53 8.49 11.04
C LEU A 108 -8.00 8.44 10.60
N SER A 109 -8.34 9.28 9.62
CA SER A 109 -9.65 9.17 8.95
C SER A 109 -9.75 7.85 8.18
N ASP A 110 -10.97 7.41 7.88
CA ASP A 110 -11.16 6.15 7.16
C ASP A 110 -10.56 6.20 5.75
N GLY A 111 -10.61 7.36 5.09
CA GLY A 111 -9.91 7.56 3.82
C GLY A 111 -8.40 7.41 3.92
N GLU A 112 -7.76 7.97 4.96
CA GLU A 112 -6.33 7.82 5.22
C GLU A 112 -5.98 6.35 5.47
N LYS A 113 -6.76 5.67 6.30
CA LYS A 113 -6.57 4.25 6.62
C LYS A 113 -6.69 3.38 5.36
N SER A 114 -7.78 3.54 4.60
CA SER A 114 -8.05 2.77 3.39
C SER A 114 -6.96 2.97 2.34
N TYR A 115 -6.46 4.19 2.18
CA TYR A 115 -5.43 4.48 1.21
C TYR A 115 -4.06 3.95 1.62
N ILE A 116 -3.67 4.08 2.89
CA ILE A 116 -2.43 3.46 3.42
C ILE A 116 -2.50 1.93 3.27
N ALA A 117 -3.66 1.34 3.55
CA ALA A 117 -3.87 -0.10 3.41
C ALA A 117 -3.75 -0.56 1.96
N LEU A 118 -4.38 0.17 1.01
CA LEU A 118 -4.31 -0.13 -0.42
C LEU A 118 -2.86 -0.06 -0.93
N VAL A 119 -2.20 1.07 -0.72
CA VAL A 119 -0.83 1.30 -1.18
C VAL A 119 0.15 0.32 -0.53
N GLY A 120 -0.01 0.11 0.78
CA GLY A 120 0.81 -0.83 1.54
C GLY A 120 0.64 -2.26 1.07
N ASP A 121 -0.59 -2.70 0.77
CA ASP A 121 -0.85 -4.06 0.30
C ASP A 121 -0.33 -4.29 -1.13
N ILE A 122 -0.47 -3.31 -2.04
CA ILE A 122 0.14 -3.38 -3.38
C ILE A 122 1.66 -3.57 -3.25
N ALA A 123 2.34 -2.69 -2.51
CA ALA A 123 3.78 -2.76 -2.32
C ALA A 123 4.22 -4.06 -1.64
N ARG A 124 3.50 -4.52 -0.61
CA ARG A 124 3.72 -5.79 0.07
C ARG A 124 3.68 -6.96 -0.90
N ARG A 125 2.60 -7.06 -1.69
CA ARG A 125 2.40 -8.18 -2.65
C ARG A 125 3.50 -8.23 -3.68
N ILE A 126 3.88 -7.09 -4.27
CA ILE A 126 4.97 -7.02 -5.24
C ILE A 126 6.29 -7.43 -4.59
N ALA A 127 6.57 -6.95 -3.37
CA ALA A 127 7.80 -7.29 -2.66
C ALA A 127 7.85 -8.77 -2.22
N MET A 128 6.73 -9.35 -1.79
CA MET A 128 6.63 -10.77 -1.44
C MET A 128 6.79 -11.68 -2.66
N ALA A 129 6.23 -11.30 -3.81
CA ALA A 129 6.38 -12.06 -5.06
C ALA A 129 7.83 -12.03 -5.58
N ASN A 130 8.64 -11.04 -5.16
CA ASN A 130 10.01 -10.83 -5.61
C ASN A 130 10.99 -10.70 -4.42
N PRO A 131 11.13 -11.73 -3.57
CA PRO A 131 11.84 -11.63 -2.28
C PRO A 131 13.35 -11.40 -2.42
N GLN A 132 13.93 -11.69 -3.59
CA GLN A 132 15.36 -11.51 -3.88
C GLN A 132 15.67 -10.16 -4.55
N SER A 133 14.63 -9.35 -4.87
CA SER A 133 14.85 -8.07 -5.54
C SER A 133 15.39 -7.02 -4.57
N ALA A 134 16.43 -6.32 -4.97
CA ALA A 134 16.93 -5.14 -4.29
C ALA A 134 15.99 -3.91 -4.51
N TYR A 135 15.16 -3.95 -5.56
CA TYR A 135 14.23 -2.89 -5.95
C TYR A 135 12.81 -3.43 -6.16
N PRO A 136 12.13 -3.88 -5.09
CA PRO A 136 10.83 -4.56 -5.24
C PRO A 136 9.75 -3.71 -5.93
N LEU A 137 9.76 -2.39 -5.77
CA LEU A 137 8.77 -1.50 -6.39
C LEU A 137 8.93 -1.36 -7.91
N GLU A 138 10.10 -1.74 -8.46
CA GLU A 138 10.39 -1.73 -9.89
C GLU A 138 10.05 -3.06 -10.58
N MET A 139 9.48 -4.02 -9.85
CA MET A 139 9.13 -5.32 -10.41
C MET A 139 7.79 -5.26 -11.17
N PRO A 140 7.67 -6.04 -12.27
CA PRO A 140 6.45 -6.03 -13.07
C PRO A 140 5.28 -6.68 -12.33
N ALA A 141 4.11 -6.08 -12.48
CA ALA A 141 2.85 -6.63 -11.98
C ALA A 141 1.66 -6.06 -12.77
N ILE A 142 0.50 -6.68 -12.61
CA ILE A 142 -0.79 -6.16 -13.08
C ILE A 142 -1.64 -5.85 -11.87
N VAL A 143 -2.13 -4.61 -11.78
CA VAL A 143 -2.96 -4.15 -10.67
C VAL A 143 -4.24 -3.54 -11.21
N ILE A 144 -5.38 -4.06 -10.77
CA ILE A 144 -6.71 -3.59 -11.13
C ILE A 144 -7.35 -2.96 -9.91
N ILE A 145 -7.77 -1.70 -10.00
CA ILE A 145 -8.40 -0.96 -8.90
C ILE A 145 -9.69 -0.33 -9.38
N ASP A 146 -10.77 -0.70 -8.72
CA ASP A 146 -12.09 -0.13 -8.98
C ASP A 146 -12.29 1.13 -8.10
N GLU A 147 -12.79 2.22 -8.71
CA GLU A 147 -12.98 3.52 -8.08
C GLU A 147 -11.76 3.97 -7.25
N ILE A 148 -10.62 4.20 -7.92
CA ILE A 148 -9.34 4.52 -7.27
C ILE A 148 -9.42 5.71 -6.29
N GLU A 149 -10.32 6.65 -6.54
CA GLU A 149 -10.57 7.82 -5.71
C GLU A 149 -11.37 7.55 -4.44
N LEU A 150 -11.94 6.36 -4.28
CA LEU A 150 -12.85 6.05 -3.17
C LEU A 150 -12.23 6.40 -1.81
N HIS A 151 -12.96 7.21 -1.03
CA HIS A 151 -12.54 7.76 0.27
C HIS A 151 -11.36 8.73 0.24
N LEU A 152 -10.82 9.10 -0.95
CA LEU A 152 -9.72 10.05 -1.04
C LEU A 152 -10.20 11.50 -1.03
N LEU A 153 -9.52 12.34 -0.27
CA LEU A 153 -9.72 13.77 -0.32
C LEU A 153 -9.35 14.30 -1.72
N PRO A 154 -10.08 15.30 -2.27
CA PRO A 154 -9.82 15.86 -3.60
C PRO A 154 -8.36 16.23 -3.85
N LYS A 155 -7.68 16.79 -2.84
CA LYS A 155 -6.26 17.15 -2.93
C LYS A 155 -5.31 15.96 -3.17
N TRP A 156 -5.72 14.74 -2.80
CA TRP A 156 -4.94 13.53 -3.03
C TRP A 156 -5.24 12.88 -4.37
N GLN A 157 -6.41 13.17 -4.94
CA GLN A 157 -6.81 12.67 -6.25
C GLN A 157 -6.01 13.34 -7.38
N VAL A 158 -5.67 14.63 -7.22
CA VAL A 158 -4.86 15.36 -8.20
C VAL A 158 -3.46 14.75 -8.30
N GLY A 159 -3.05 14.35 -9.53
CA GLY A 159 -1.76 13.73 -9.81
C GLY A 159 -1.57 12.33 -9.18
N LEU A 160 -2.67 11.67 -8.82
CA LEU A 160 -2.63 10.33 -8.20
C LEU A 160 -2.05 9.28 -9.15
N VAL A 161 -2.48 9.29 -10.41
CA VAL A 161 -2.05 8.31 -11.41
C VAL A 161 -0.56 8.45 -11.71
N GLU A 162 -0.07 9.69 -11.83
CA GLU A 162 1.35 9.96 -12.03
C GLU A 162 2.18 9.42 -10.86
N ARG A 163 1.76 9.70 -9.62
CA ARG A 163 2.45 9.16 -8.44
C ARG A 163 2.45 7.64 -8.36
N LEU A 164 1.35 6.99 -8.82
CA LEU A 164 1.31 5.52 -8.93
C LEU A 164 2.35 5.02 -9.93
N LYS A 165 2.42 5.63 -11.11
CA LYS A 165 3.38 5.27 -12.16
C LYS A 165 4.83 5.53 -11.75
N GLU A 166 5.10 6.63 -11.07
CA GLU A 166 6.43 6.95 -10.53
C GLU A 166 6.85 5.99 -9.41
N THR A 167 5.88 5.56 -8.58
CA THR A 167 6.17 4.63 -7.46
C THR A 167 6.33 3.19 -7.92
N PHE A 168 5.59 2.78 -8.95
CA PHE A 168 5.55 1.42 -9.49
C PHE A 168 5.77 1.44 -11.02
N PRO A 169 6.97 1.75 -11.49
CA PRO A 169 7.22 2.08 -12.90
C PRO A 169 7.00 0.92 -13.87
N GLN A 170 7.03 -0.33 -13.40
CA GLN A 170 6.82 -1.53 -14.23
C GLN A 170 5.43 -2.16 -14.02
N VAL A 171 4.56 -1.51 -13.23
CA VAL A 171 3.21 -2.03 -12.98
C VAL A 171 2.25 -1.52 -14.06
N GLN A 172 1.52 -2.44 -14.68
CA GLN A 172 0.38 -2.11 -15.52
C GLN A 172 -0.86 -1.91 -14.64
N PHE A 173 -1.40 -0.70 -14.62
CA PHE A 173 -2.61 -0.35 -13.88
C PHE A 173 -3.84 -0.36 -14.78
N PHE A 174 -4.92 -1.00 -14.31
CA PHE A 174 -6.28 -0.84 -14.81
C PHE A 174 -7.09 -0.16 -13.71
N LEU A 175 -7.52 1.07 -13.98
CA LEU A 175 -8.17 1.91 -12.99
C LEU A 175 -9.54 2.33 -13.48
N THR A 176 -10.56 2.23 -12.65
CA THR A 176 -11.82 2.95 -12.89
C THR A 176 -11.88 4.19 -12.00
N THR A 177 -12.56 5.22 -12.47
CA THR A 177 -12.75 6.46 -11.70
C THR A 177 -13.97 7.23 -12.19
N GLN A 178 -14.65 7.88 -11.25
CA GLN A 178 -15.69 8.87 -11.51
C GLN A 178 -15.20 10.30 -11.18
N SER A 179 -13.92 10.42 -10.72
CA SER A 179 -13.37 11.68 -10.27
C SER A 179 -12.92 12.58 -11.42
N LYS A 180 -13.56 13.76 -11.52
CA LYS A 180 -13.10 14.83 -12.41
C LYS A 180 -11.67 15.28 -12.06
N HIS A 181 -11.27 15.26 -10.80
CA HIS A 181 -9.92 15.66 -10.35
C HIS A 181 -8.85 14.75 -10.92
N ILE A 182 -9.09 13.42 -10.94
CA ILE A 182 -8.18 12.45 -11.55
C ILE A 182 -8.11 12.69 -13.06
N VAL A 183 -9.27 12.69 -13.73
CA VAL A 183 -9.32 12.82 -15.20
C VAL A 183 -8.67 14.11 -15.70
N THR A 184 -8.96 15.25 -15.06
CA THR A 184 -8.40 16.55 -15.47
C THR A 184 -6.93 16.71 -15.14
N SER A 185 -6.43 16.02 -14.11
CA SER A 185 -5.01 16.06 -13.75
C SER A 185 -4.15 15.02 -14.49
N LEU A 186 -4.78 14.11 -15.23
CA LEU A 186 -4.09 13.03 -15.92
C LEU A 186 -3.19 13.58 -17.04
N LYS A 187 -1.90 13.36 -16.92
CA LYS A 187 -0.93 13.62 -17.97
C LYS A 187 -0.77 12.35 -18.79
N LYS A 188 -1.36 12.35 -19.99
CA LYS A 188 -1.22 11.21 -20.89
C LYS A 188 0.24 11.06 -21.30
N SER A 189 0.79 9.88 -21.07
CA SER A 189 2.09 9.48 -21.60
C SER A 189 1.93 8.39 -22.65
N LYS A 190 3.00 8.13 -23.41
CA LYS A 190 2.98 7.07 -24.44
C LYS A 190 2.62 5.74 -23.78
N GLY A 191 1.55 5.10 -24.24
CA GLY A 191 1.04 3.83 -23.71
C GLY A 191 -0.16 3.96 -22.77
N ASP A 192 -0.54 5.19 -22.37
CA ASP A 192 -1.77 5.38 -21.58
C ASP A 192 -3.02 5.39 -22.47
N THR A 193 -4.05 4.69 -22.04
CA THR A 193 -5.36 4.67 -22.69
C THR A 193 -6.41 5.17 -21.71
N LEU A 194 -7.19 6.18 -22.13
CA LEU A 194 -8.37 6.65 -21.40
C LEU A 194 -9.61 6.26 -22.18
N VAL A 195 -10.49 5.49 -21.55
CA VAL A 195 -11.77 5.08 -22.11
C VAL A 195 -12.89 5.73 -21.30
N ALA A 196 -13.72 6.53 -21.96
CA ALA A 196 -14.95 7.02 -21.36
C ALA A 196 -16.04 5.94 -21.54
N LEU A 197 -16.73 5.61 -20.45
CA LEU A 197 -17.87 4.72 -20.48
C LEU A 197 -19.13 5.57 -20.38
N ASP A 198 -19.86 5.72 -21.49
CA ASP A 198 -21.18 6.34 -21.49
C ASP A 198 -22.17 5.38 -20.85
N ARG A 199 -22.99 5.88 -19.90
CA ARG A 199 -24.17 5.13 -19.47
C ARG A 199 -25.20 5.25 -20.59
N GLU A 200 -25.45 4.16 -21.29
CA GLU A 200 -26.74 4.07 -22.01
C GLU A 200 -27.82 4.11 -20.93
N VAL A 201 -28.60 5.18 -20.93
CA VAL A 201 -29.80 5.30 -20.09
C VAL A 201 -30.88 4.50 -20.83
N GLU A 202 -31.17 3.29 -20.38
CA GLU A 202 -32.41 2.59 -20.70
C GLU A 202 -33.61 3.23 -20.01
#